data_1db2f34f71ac9c86ea46e815aa8a99ae
#
_entry.id   1db2f34f71ac9c86ea46e815aa8a99ae
#
_cell.length_a   1.000
_cell.length_b   1.000
_cell.length_c   1.000
_cell.angle_alpha   90.00
_cell.angle_beta   90.00
_cell.angle_gamma   90.00
#
_symmetry.space_group_name_H-M   'P 1'
#
loop_
_entity.id
_entity.type
_entity.pdbx_description
1 polymer ?
#
loop_
_entity_poly.entity_id
_entity_poly.type
_entity_poly.pdbx_seq_one_letter_code
_entity_poly.pdbx_strand_id
1 'polypeptide(L)'
;MPTGYTTDIYNGKDVSFRDFALNCARAFGACVMQRDDPADEKPKIMPEESYHTEELKKLGKFKKPTKAEFEKYVKIKIADCKETIDKMKKLQKAYNKKIKEAQNWNPPTPEHEGLKKFMIQQLTDSMQFDCSYDHYESELKKLNKMTYDDYVEQQKKNHNWKIKYNTEYLEKDLNNIRKRNKWIQELYNSL
;
A
#
# COMPACT_ATOMS: atom_id res chain seq x y z
N MET A 1 -37.42 1.62 -1.57
CA MET A 1 -36.68 0.74 -2.51
C MET A 1 -36.20 -0.47 -1.74
N PRO A 2 -36.32 -1.68 -2.28
CA PRO A 2 -35.77 -2.87 -1.64
C PRO A 2 -34.25 -2.75 -1.52
N THR A 3 -33.69 -3.28 -0.43
CA THR A 3 -32.25 -3.42 -0.28
C THR A 3 -31.76 -4.61 -1.12
N GLY A 4 -30.48 -4.73 -1.42
CA GLY A 4 -29.93 -5.90 -2.12
C GLY A 4 -30.24 -7.24 -1.44
N TYR A 5 -30.52 -7.24 -0.14
CA TYR A 5 -30.89 -8.44 0.65
C TYR A 5 -32.36 -8.85 0.48
N THR A 6 -33.23 -7.92 0.13
CA THR A 6 -34.70 -8.15 0.02
C THR A 6 -35.21 -8.08 -1.41
N THR A 7 -34.35 -7.86 -2.40
CA THR A 7 -34.73 -7.71 -3.81
C THR A 7 -35.50 -8.90 -4.35
N ASP A 8 -35.09 -10.13 -4.03
CA ASP A 8 -35.75 -11.34 -4.53
C ASP A 8 -37.15 -11.49 -3.94
N ILE A 9 -37.32 -11.17 -2.63
CA ILE A 9 -38.65 -11.16 -1.97
C ILE A 9 -39.54 -10.07 -2.60
N TYR A 10 -38.99 -8.89 -2.83
CA TYR A 10 -39.70 -7.79 -3.48
C TYR A 10 -40.20 -8.17 -4.90
N ASN A 11 -39.40 -8.94 -5.63
CA ASN A 11 -39.73 -9.43 -6.98
C ASN A 11 -40.67 -10.65 -6.97
N GLY A 12 -41.18 -11.05 -5.81
CA GLY A 12 -42.12 -12.17 -5.65
C GLY A 12 -41.48 -13.56 -5.74
N LYS A 13 -40.16 -13.68 -5.61
CA LYS A 13 -39.50 -14.99 -5.52
C LYS A 13 -39.78 -15.63 -4.17
N ASP A 14 -40.04 -16.92 -4.16
CA ASP A 14 -40.08 -17.72 -2.95
C ASP A 14 -38.67 -17.97 -2.46
N VAL A 15 -38.28 -17.26 -1.40
CA VAL A 15 -36.95 -17.31 -0.79
C VAL A 15 -37.04 -18.02 0.55
N SER A 16 -36.33 -19.13 0.71
CA SER A 16 -36.27 -19.80 2.00
C SER A 16 -35.68 -18.89 3.08
N PHE A 17 -36.13 -19.08 4.34
CA PHE A 17 -35.54 -18.35 5.47
C PHE A 17 -34.01 -18.56 5.55
N ARG A 18 -33.55 -19.77 5.26
CA ARG A 18 -32.13 -20.13 5.21
C ARG A 18 -31.37 -19.27 4.18
N ASP A 19 -31.89 -19.17 2.95
CA ASP A 19 -31.22 -18.40 1.90
C ASP A 19 -31.23 -16.89 2.20
N PHE A 20 -32.32 -16.39 2.75
CA PHE A 20 -32.40 -15.01 3.22
C PHE A 20 -31.41 -14.73 4.35
N ALA A 21 -31.33 -15.59 5.37
CA ALA A 21 -30.40 -15.44 6.47
C ALA A 21 -28.92 -15.48 6.02
N LEU A 22 -28.57 -16.41 5.13
CA LEU A 22 -27.21 -16.49 4.56
C LEU A 22 -26.85 -15.28 3.71
N ASN A 23 -27.82 -14.73 2.96
CA ASN A 23 -27.60 -13.48 2.22
C ASN A 23 -27.35 -12.31 3.18
N CYS A 24 -28.16 -12.16 4.23
CA CYS A 24 -27.97 -11.12 5.25
C CYS A 24 -26.65 -11.28 6.02
N ALA A 25 -26.22 -12.51 6.28
CA ALA A 25 -24.96 -12.79 7.01
C ALA A 25 -23.73 -12.17 6.35
N ARG A 26 -23.76 -11.93 5.04
CA ARG A 26 -22.69 -11.25 4.30
C ARG A 26 -22.39 -9.83 4.80
N ALA A 27 -23.35 -9.19 5.46
CA ALA A 27 -23.18 -7.86 6.05
C ALA A 27 -22.73 -7.90 7.53
N PHE A 28 -22.57 -9.07 8.12
CA PHE A 28 -22.38 -9.21 9.56
C PHE A 28 -21.16 -10.07 9.95
N GLY A 29 -20.65 -9.78 11.15
CA GLY A 29 -19.66 -10.58 11.84
C GLY A 29 -18.48 -10.97 10.98
N ALA A 30 -18.19 -12.26 10.92
CA ALA A 30 -17.06 -12.81 10.19
C ALA A 30 -17.19 -12.75 8.65
N CYS A 31 -18.38 -12.42 8.13
CA CYS A 31 -18.66 -12.37 6.70
C CYS A 31 -18.72 -10.95 6.14
N VAL A 32 -18.52 -9.92 6.94
CA VAL A 32 -18.65 -8.51 6.51
C VAL A 32 -17.78 -8.14 5.30
N MET A 33 -16.66 -8.81 5.10
CA MET A 33 -15.78 -8.61 3.93
C MET A 33 -16.37 -9.18 2.64
N GLN A 34 -17.42 -10.00 2.72
CA GLN A 34 -18.12 -10.58 1.57
C GLN A 34 -19.35 -9.76 1.15
N ARG A 35 -19.58 -8.60 1.77
CA ARG A 35 -20.74 -7.74 1.48
C ARG A 35 -20.85 -7.38 -0.01
N ASP A 36 -19.71 -7.14 -0.63
CA ASP A 36 -19.64 -6.68 -2.02
C ASP A 36 -19.46 -7.84 -3.03
N ASP A 37 -19.42 -9.10 -2.55
CA ASP A 37 -19.40 -10.29 -3.42
C ASP A 37 -20.76 -10.46 -4.13
N PRO A 38 -20.82 -11.21 -5.25
CA PRO A 38 -22.08 -11.49 -5.94
C PRO A 38 -23.16 -12.04 -4.99
N ALA A 39 -24.41 -11.64 -5.20
CA ALA A 39 -25.52 -11.95 -4.29
C ALA A 39 -25.85 -13.45 -4.14
N ASP A 40 -25.44 -14.25 -5.11
CA ASP A 40 -25.57 -15.71 -5.12
C ASP A 40 -24.43 -16.44 -4.36
N GLU A 41 -23.36 -15.73 -3.98
CA GLU A 41 -22.30 -16.30 -3.18
C GLU A 41 -22.69 -16.35 -1.70
N LYS A 42 -22.77 -17.57 -1.16
CA LYS A 42 -23.06 -17.81 0.27
C LYS A 42 -21.75 -17.83 1.07
N PRO A 43 -21.79 -17.51 2.39
CA PRO A 43 -20.62 -17.64 3.25
C PRO A 43 -20.01 -19.05 3.17
N LYS A 44 -18.70 -19.13 2.88
CA LYS A 44 -17.96 -20.39 2.71
C LYS A 44 -16.92 -20.56 3.81
N ILE A 45 -16.71 -21.81 4.24
CA ILE A 45 -15.56 -22.18 5.05
C ILE A 45 -14.30 -21.99 4.21
N MET A 46 -13.31 -21.29 4.76
CA MET A 46 -12.02 -21.07 4.12
C MET A 46 -11.00 -22.14 4.52
N PRO A 47 -10.11 -22.56 3.61
CA PRO A 47 -8.96 -23.37 3.99
C PRO A 47 -8.10 -22.64 5.03
N GLU A 48 -7.53 -23.37 5.98
CA GLU A 48 -6.61 -22.81 6.98
C GLU A 48 -5.22 -22.59 6.35
N GLU A 49 -5.15 -21.69 5.39
CA GLU A 49 -3.95 -21.34 4.65
C GLU A 49 -3.69 -19.85 4.76
N SER A 50 -2.41 -19.46 4.86
CA SER A 50 -1.99 -18.07 4.86
C SER A 50 -0.86 -17.85 3.86
N TYR A 51 -0.90 -16.73 3.16
CA TYR A 51 0.19 -16.23 2.32
C TYR A 51 1.55 -16.24 3.07
N HIS A 52 1.54 -15.96 4.37
CA HIS A 52 2.74 -15.94 5.19
C HIS A 52 3.44 -17.31 5.28
N THR A 53 2.72 -18.42 5.12
CA THR A 53 3.31 -19.77 5.04
C THR A 53 4.25 -19.90 3.85
N GLU A 54 3.81 -19.46 2.68
CA GLU A 54 4.61 -19.50 1.45
C GLU A 54 5.80 -18.54 1.51
N GLU A 55 5.62 -17.37 2.08
CA GLU A 55 6.71 -16.41 2.26
C GLU A 55 7.79 -16.92 3.23
N LEU A 56 7.41 -17.58 4.32
CA LEU A 56 8.37 -18.22 5.23
C LEU A 56 9.15 -19.37 4.54
N LYS A 57 8.48 -20.16 3.72
CA LYS A 57 9.16 -21.22 2.92
C LYS A 57 10.18 -20.63 1.95
N LYS A 58 9.82 -19.53 1.24
CA LYS A 58 10.72 -18.83 0.30
C LYS A 58 11.91 -18.19 1.00
N LEU A 59 11.71 -17.63 2.19
CA LEU A 59 12.77 -16.99 2.96
C LEU A 59 13.86 -17.99 3.36
N GLY A 60 13.48 -19.18 3.82
CA GLY A 60 14.42 -20.22 4.21
C GLY A 60 15.52 -19.75 5.16
N LYS A 61 16.73 -20.33 5.06
CA LYS A 61 17.91 -19.90 5.82
C LYS A 61 18.55 -18.67 5.14
N PHE A 62 19.05 -17.74 5.96
CA PHE A 62 19.80 -16.58 5.44
C PHE A 62 20.98 -17.05 4.57
N LYS A 63 21.04 -16.55 3.36
CA LYS A 63 22.18 -16.73 2.45
C LYS A 63 22.99 -15.45 2.43
N LYS A 64 24.26 -15.56 2.83
CA LYS A 64 25.18 -14.41 2.80
C LYS A 64 25.36 -13.96 1.35
N PRO A 65 25.10 -12.69 1.01
CA PRO A 65 25.29 -12.19 -0.36
C PRO A 65 26.78 -12.22 -0.73
N THR A 66 27.06 -12.28 -2.01
CA THR A 66 28.42 -12.22 -2.54
C THR A 66 28.90 -10.77 -2.67
N LYS A 67 30.23 -10.57 -2.81
CA LYS A 67 30.79 -9.24 -3.09
C LYS A 67 30.29 -8.66 -4.42
N ALA A 68 30.11 -9.49 -5.44
CA ALA A 68 29.58 -9.07 -6.73
C ALA A 68 28.13 -8.56 -6.62
N GLU A 69 27.30 -9.20 -5.81
CA GLU A 69 25.93 -8.74 -5.53
C GLU A 69 25.93 -7.40 -4.80
N PHE A 70 26.86 -7.21 -3.85
CA PHE A 70 27.04 -5.92 -3.17
C PHE A 70 27.44 -4.81 -4.13
N GLU A 71 28.46 -5.04 -4.97
CA GLU A 71 28.91 -4.06 -5.95
C GLU A 71 27.80 -3.68 -6.93
N LYS A 72 27.06 -4.68 -7.42
CA LYS A 72 25.89 -4.45 -8.29
C LYS A 72 24.81 -3.65 -7.57
N TYR A 73 24.49 -3.99 -6.33
CA TYR A 73 23.51 -3.27 -5.51
C TYR A 73 23.89 -1.80 -5.35
N VAL A 74 25.13 -1.52 -4.91
CA VAL A 74 25.61 -0.14 -4.68
C VAL A 74 25.59 0.65 -6.00
N LYS A 75 26.08 0.06 -7.09
CA LYS A 75 26.09 0.70 -8.43
C LYS A 75 24.70 1.09 -8.88
N ILE A 76 23.72 0.17 -8.77
CA ILE A 76 22.32 0.44 -9.16
C ILE A 76 21.75 1.54 -8.28
N LYS A 77 21.87 1.43 -6.96
CA LYS A 77 21.31 2.42 -6.03
C LYS A 77 21.90 3.81 -6.19
N ILE A 78 23.20 3.91 -6.45
CA ILE A 78 23.84 5.19 -6.75
C ILE A 78 23.31 5.79 -8.07
N ALA A 79 23.12 4.97 -9.11
CA ALA A 79 22.56 5.43 -10.36
C ALA A 79 21.13 5.93 -10.20
N ASP A 80 20.27 5.17 -9.50
CA ASP A 80 18.87 5.53 -9.21
C ASP A 80 18.78 6.87 -8.44
N CYS A 81 19.61 7.03 -7.39
CA CYS A 81 19.64 8.27 -6.60
C CYS A 81 20.07 9.47 -7.48
N LYS A 82 21.11 9.32 -8.29
CA LYS A 82 21.59 10.39 -9.18
C LYS A 82 20.54 10.77 -10.21
N GLU A 83 19.90 9.80 -10.85
CA GLU A 83 18.83 10.04 -11.82
C GLU A 83 17.66 10.77 -11.19
N THR A 84 17.26 10.38 -9.97
CA THR A 84 16.18 11.03 -9.23
C THR A 84 16.53 12.48 -8.89
N ILE A 85 17.74 12.72 -8.38
CA ILE A 85 18.22 14.08 -8.07
C ILE A 85 18.23 14.95 -9.35
N ASP A 86 18.69 14.42 -10.47
CA ASP A 86 18.71 15.16 -11.73
C ASP A 86 17.31 15.49 -12.24
N LYS A 87 16.36 14.56 -12.10
CA LYS A 87 14.94 14.80 -12.42
C LYS A 87 14.37 15.91 -11.54
N MET A 88 14.60 15.85 -10.24
CA MET A 88 14.11 16.86 -9.29
C MET A 88 14.74 18.24 -9.53
N LYS A 89 16.04 18.31 -9.85
CA LYS A 89 16.72 19.57 -10.24
C LYS A 89 16.16 20.18 -11.52
N LYS A 90 15.83 19.34 -12.52
CA LYS A 90 15.17 19.82 -13.75
C LYS A 90 13.77 20.37 -13.45
N LEU A 91 13.00 19.65 -12.63
CA LEU A 91 11.67 20.07 -12.21
C LEU A 91 11.72 21.39 -11.42
N GLN A 92 12.66 21.53 -10.49
CA GLN A 92 12.89 22.76 -9.73
C GLN A 92 13.18 23.96 -10.63
N LYS A 93 13.98 23.76 -11.71
CA LYS A 93 14.22 24.81 -12.70
C LYS A 93 12.93 25.22 -13.43
N ALA A 94 12.05 24.26 -13.74
CA ALA A 94 10.77 24.54 -14.39
C ALA A 94 9.83 25.33 -13.46
N TYR A 95 9.71 24.94 -12.19
CA TYR A 95 8.96 25.70 -11.18
C TYR A 95 9.50 27.11 -11.03
N ASN A 96 10.82 27.26 -10.85
CA ASN A 96 11.45 28.58 -10.71
C ASN A 96 11.20 29.50 -11.93
N LYS A 97 11.19 28.92 -13.14
CA LYS A 97 10.82 29.66 -14.34
C LYS A 97 9.38 30.18 -14.25
N LYS A 98 8.44 29.33 -13.86
CA LYS A 98 7.01 29.70 -13.74
C LYS A 98 6.75 30.69 -12.60
N ILE A 99 7.46 30.55 -11.48
CA ILE A 99 7.40 31.52 -10.36
C ILE A 99 7.84 32.91 -10.88
N LYS A 100 8.94 33.00 -11.62
CA LYS A 100 9.42 34.26 -12.21
C LYS A 100 8.41 34.85 -13.20
N GLU A 101 7.79 34.02 -14.05
CA GLU A 101 6.74 34.46 -14.97
C GLU A 101 5.53 35.04 -14.19
N ALA A 102 5.07 34.34 -13.12
CA ALA A 102 3.98 34.81 -12.29
C ALA A 102 4.35 36.10 -11.52
N GLN A 103 5.58 36.24 -11.03
CA GLN A 103 6.06 37.44 -10.35
C GLN A 103 6.11 38.64 -11.30
N ASN A 104 6.49 38.46 -12.54
CA ASN A 104 6.61 39.49 -13.55
C ASN A 104 5.26 39.85 -14.23
N TRP A 105 4.24 39.00 -14.03
CA TRP A 105 2.91 39.29 -14.56
C TRP A 105 2.28 40.51 -13.83
N ASN A 106 1.83 41.50 -14.61
CA ASN A 106 1.12 42.65 -14.09
C ASN A 106 -0.38 42.39 -14.12
N PRO A 107 -1.05 42.31 -12.96
CA PRO A 107 -2.50 42.12 -12.91
C PRO A 107 -3.22 43.29 -13.62
N PRO A 108 -4.24 43.01 -14.44
CA PRO A 108 -4.94 44.07 -15.19
C PRO A 108 -5.81 44.97 -14.29
N THR A 109 -6.22 44.48 -13.13
CA THR A 109 -6.95 45.24 -12.12
C THR A 109 -6.53 44.85 -10.70
N PRO A 110 -6.77 45.67 -9.66
CA PRO A 110 -6.48 45.32 -8.26
C PRO A 110 -7.14 44.00 -7.80
N GLU A 111 -8.28 43.63 -8.37
CA GLU A 111 -8.98 42.38 -8.05
C GLU A 111 -8.18 41.13 -8.42
N HIS A 112 -7.29 41.25 -9.41
CA HIS A 112 -6.42 40.11 -9.84
C HIS A 112 -5.14 39.97 -9.00
N GLU A 113 -4.87 40.86 -8.06
CA GLU A 113 -3.70 40.71 -7.15
C GLU A 113 -3.79 39.42 -6.31
N GLY A 114 -5.01 39.08 -5.88
CA GLY A 114 -5.25 37.79 -5.16
C GLY A 114 -4.87 36.56 -5.98
N LEU A 115 -5.17 36.58 -7.28
CA LEU A 115 -4.80 35.52 -8.21
C LEU A 115 -3.27 35.40 -8.37
N LYS A 116 -2.57 36.52 -8.52
CA LYS A 116 -1.10 36.53 -8.58
C LYS A 116 -0.46 35.88 -7.37
N LYS A 117 -0.89 36.29 -6.18
CA LYS A 117 -0.42 35.73 -4.91
C LYS A 117 -0.68 34.23 -4.83
N PHE A 118 -1.89 33.79 -5.18
CA PHE A 118 -2.28 32.40 -5.19
C PHE A 118 -1.41 31.56 -6.15
N MET A 119 -1.18 32.02 -7.39
CA MET A 119 -0.31 31.34 -8.36
C MET A 119 1.11 31.14 -7.82
N ILE A 120 1.72 32.19 -7.24
CA ILE A 120 3.06 32.13 -6.67
C ILE A 120 3.09 31.15 -5.49
N GLN A 121 2.10 31.21 -4.60
CA GLN A 121 1.99 30.31 -3.46
C GLN A 121 1.90 28.86 -3.91
N GLN A 122 0.99 28.53 -4.84
CA GLN A 122 0.82 27.17 -5.35
C GLN A 122 2.11 26.60 -5.98
N LEU A 123 2.80 27.42 -6.78
CA LEU A 123 4.07 27.02 -7.40
C LEU A 123 5.18 26.81 -6.36
N THR A 124 5.23 27.65 -5.33
CA THR A 124 6.23 27.57 -4.26
C THR A 124 6.02 26.33 -3.39
N ASP A 125 4.78 26.09 -2.96
CA ASP A 125 4.41 24.95 -2.13
C ASP A 125 4.66 23.63 -2.89
N SER A 126 4.23 23.56 -4.15
CA SER A 126 4.48 22.40 -5.00
C SER A 126 5.98 22.16 -5.20
N MET A 127 6.76 23.21 -5.46
CA MET A 127 8.21 23.09 -5.62
C MET A 127 8.89 22.56 -4.35
N GLN A 128 8.49 23.04 -3.18
CA GLN A 128 9.05 22.55 -1.90
C GLN A 128 8.76 21.08 -1.68
N PHE A 129 7.56 20.63 -2.03
CA PHE A 129 7.13 19.25 -1.87
C PHE A 129 7.76 18.31 -2.94
N ASP A 130 7.68 18.71 -4.22
CA ASP A 130 8.04 17.84 -5.35
C ASP A 130 9.56 17.80 -5.61
N CYS A 131 10.32 18.83 -5.17
CA CYS A 131 11.73 18.99 -5.52
C CYS A 131 12.68 18.78 -4.33
N SER A 132 12.23 18.18 -3.22
CA SER A 132 13.10 17.86 -2.09
C SER A 132 13.94 16.62 -2.38
N TYR A 133 15.24 16.78 -2.57
CA TYR A 133 16.18 15.69 -2.85
C TYR A 133 17.22 15.45 -1.75
N ASP A 134 17.11 16.11 -0.62
CA ASP A 134 18.05 15.98 0.50
C ASP A 134 18.19 14.54 1.00
N HIS A 135 17.08 13.82 0.99
CA HIS A 135 17.07 12.38 1.33
C HIS A 135 17.99 11.58 0.38
N TYR A 136 17.90 11.81 -0.91
CA TYR A 136 18.71 11.10 -1.92
C TYR A 136 20.19 11.49 -1.85
N GLU A 137 20.51 12.75 -1.55
CA GLU A 137 21.88 13.19 -1.30
C GLU A 137 22.47 12.52 -0.04
N SER A 138 21.67 12.44 1.02
CA SER A 138 22.05 11.72 2.24
C SER A 138 22.28 10.24 1.96
N GLU A 139 21.40 9.62 1.18
CA GLU A 139 21.53 8.22 0.80
C GLU A 139 22.75 7.96 -0.08
N LEU A 140 23.06 8.85 -1.04
CA LEU A 140 24.30 8.79 -1.82
C LEU A 140 25.56 8.83 -0.92
N LYS A 141 25.56 9.69 0.10
CA LYS A 141 26.68 9.76 1.07
C LYS A 141 26.84 8.46 1.84
N LYS A 142 25.72 7.81 2.23
CA LYS A 142 25.74 6.51 2.91
C LYS A 142 26.23 5.40 1.98
N LEU A 143 25.69 5.33 0.75
CA LEU A 143 26.06 4.31 -0.24
C LEU A 143 27.54 4.36 -0.60
N ASN A 144 28.10 5.57 -0.74
CA ASN A 144 29.53 5.76 -1.04
C ASN A 144 30.48 5.34 0.11
N LYS A 145 29.94 5.25 1.34
CA LYS A 145 30.69 4.83 2.52
C LYS A 145 30.40 3.38 2.93
N MET A 146 29.37 2.77 2.34
CA MET A 146 28.91 1.45 2.71
C MET A 146 29.97 0.40 2.40
N THR A 147 30.32 -0.40 3.39
CA THR A 147 31.20 -1.55 3.24
C THR A 147 30.40 -2.81 2.91
N TYR A 148 31.09 -3.82 2.43
CA TYR A 148 30.48 -5.14 2.21
C TYR A 148 29.90 -5.73 3.50
N ASP A 149 30.57 -5.54 4.62
CA ASP A 149 30.13 -6.07 5.92
C ASP A 149 28.86 -5.34 6.41
N ASP A 150 28.78 -4.02 6.23
CA ASP A 150 27.56 -3.24 6.49
C ASP A 150 26.37 -3.76 5.66
N TYR A 151 26.62 -4.05 4.38
CA TYR A 151 25.60 -4.60 3.48
C TYR A 151 25.12 -5.97 3.95
N VAL A 152 26.04 -6.87 4.30
CA VAL A 152 25.71 -8.21 4.82
C VAL A 152 24.87 -8.11 6.09
N GLU A 153 25.27 -7.22 7.02
CA GLU A 153 24.54 -7.00 8.26
C GLU A 153 23.13 -6.46 8.00
N GLN A 154 22.99 -5.50 7.09
CA GLN A 154 21.70 -4.97 6.68
C GLN A 154 20.80 -6.06 6.08
N GLN A 155 21.33 -6.89 5.17
CA GLN A 155 20.58 -7.99 4.57
C GLN A 155 20.14 -9.01 5.62
N LYS A 156 21.00 -9.32 6.59
CA LYS A 156 20.69 -10.23 7.71
C LYS A 156 19.59 -9.65 8.61
N LYS A 157 19.67 -8.35 8.94
CA LYS A 157 18.61 -7.66 9.72
C LYS A 157 17.28 -7.70 8.98
N ASN A 158 17.28 -7.40 7.68
CA ASN A 158 16.08 -7.43 6.86
C ASN A 158 15.47 -8.84 6.77
N HIS A 159 16.31 -9.86 6.60
CA HIS A 159 15.88 -11.26 6.58
C HIS A 159 15.23 -11.67 7.91
N ASN A 160 15.88 -11.38 9.03
CA ASN A 160 15.36 -11.70 10.37
C ASN A 160 14.05 -10.94 10.65
N TRP A 161 13.95 -9.68 10.23
CA TRP A 161 12.72 -8.91 10.34
C TRP A 161 11.58 -9.56 9.53
N LYS A 162 11.85 -9.97 8.28
CA LYS A 162 10.86 -10.66 7.43
C LYS A 162 10.38 -11.97 8.06
N ILE A 163 11.29 -12.77 8.63
CA ILE A 163 10.91 -14.00 9.34
C ILE A 163 10.00 -13.67 10.51
N LYS A 164 10.41 -12.74 11.38
CA LYS A 164 9.62 -12.35 12.55
C LYS A 164 8.24 -11.85 12.14
N TYR A 165 8.18 -10.94 11.18
CA TYR A 165 6.94 -10.39 10.65
C TYR A 165 6.01 -11.50 10.13
N ASN A 166 6.49 -12.34 9.21
CA ASN A 166 5.65 -13.37 8.64
C ASN A 166 5.22 -14.43 9.67
N THR A 167 6.06 -14.76 10.65
CA THR A 167 5.67 -15.70 11.73
C THR A 167 4.54 -15.11 12.59
N GLU A 168 4.65 -13.85 12.98
CA GLU A 168 3.64 -13.18 13.80
C GLU A 168 2.30 -13.05 13.05
N TYR A 169 2.34 -12.67 11.78
CA TYR A 169 1.12 -12.51 10.98
C TYR A 169 0.51 -13.85 10.55
N LEU A 170 1.32 -14.89 10.34
CA LEU A 170 0.81 -16.24 10.09
C LEU A 170 -0.12 -16.71 11.22
N GLU A 171 0.33 -16.55 12.47
CA GLU A 171 -0.49 -16.95 13.62
C GLU A 171 -1.80 -16.14 13.71
N LYS A 172 -1.72 -14.83 13.50
CA LYS A 172 -2.89 -13.95 13.47
C LYS A 172 -3.88 -14.35 12.38
N ASP A 173 -3.39 -14.60 11.17
CA ASP A 173 -4.23 -14.99 10.02
C ASP A 173 -4.94 -16.31 10.26
N LEU A 174 -4.20 -17.33 10.70
CA LEU A 174 -4.79 -18.64 10.98
C LEU A 174 -5.86 -18.55 12.09
N ASN A 175 -5.62 -17.76 13.14
CA ASN A 175 -6.60 -17.53 14.18
C ASN A 175 -7.85 -16.81 13.65
N ASN A 176 -7.69 -15.84 12.78
CA ASN A 176 -8.80 -15.12 12.15
C ASN A 176 -9.62 -16.06 11.25
N ILE A 177 -8.96 -16.90 10.44
CA ILE A 177 -9.60 -17.90 9.59
C ILE A 177 -10.41 -18.89 10.46
N ARG A 178 -9.82 -19.42 11.53
CA ARG A 178 -10.50 -20.35 12.45
C ARG A 178 -11.73 -19.72 13.12
N LYS A 179 -11.61 -18.49 13.63
CA LYS A 179 -12.72 -17.73 14.21
C LYS A 179 -13.84 -17.52 13.19
N ARG A 180 -13.48 -17.12 11.97
CA ARG A 180 -14.42 -16.93 10.87
C ARG A 180 -15.13 -18.25 10.52
N ASN A 181 -14.37 -19.32 10.33
CA ASN A 181 -14.91 -20.63 9.99
C ASN A 181 -15.86 -21.15 11.07
N LYS A 182 -15.49 -20.98 12.34
CA LYS A 182 -16.35 -21.34 13.48
C LYS A 182 -17.67 -20.58 13.44
N TRP A 183 -17.63 -19.25 13.24
CA TRP A 183 -18.83 -18.42 13.16
C TRP A 183 -19.75 -18.85 12.01
N ILE A 184 -19.16 -19.15 10.82
CA ILE A 184 -19.93 -19.64 9.67
C ILE A 184 -20.54 -21.00 9.95
N GLN A 185 -19.79 -21.92 10.56
CA GLN A 185 -20.29 -23.24 10.90
C GLN A 185 -21.44 -23.18 11.92
N GLU A 186 -21.33 -22.33 12.93
CA GLU A 186 -22.40 -22.10 13.90
C GLU A 186 -23.65 -21.52 13.22
N LEU A 187 -23.48 -20.58 12.29
CA LEU A 187 -24.61 -20.07 11.50
C LEU A 187 -25.29 -21.19 10.71
N TYR A 188 -24.52 -22.00 9.95
CA TYR A 188 -25.09 -23.09 9.17
C TYR A 188 -25.80 -24.14 10.00
N ASN A 189 -25.31 -24.42 11.18
CA ASN A 189 -25.94 -25.39 12.10
C ASN A 189 -27.25 -24.86 12.72
N SER A 190 -27.44 -23.54 12.69
CA SER A 190 -28.66 -22.91 13.26
C SER A 190 -29.79 -22.75 12.24
N LEU A 191 -29.49 -22.92 10.95
CA LEU A 191 -30.43 -22.77 9.83
C LEU A 191 -30.84 -24.12 9.22
#